data_4b62c3616ca1cb5dc8273e50f5716b03
#
_entry.id   4b62c3616ca1cb5dc8273e50f5716b03
#
_cell.length_a   1.000
_cell.length_b   1.000
_cell.length_c   1.000
_cell.angle_alpha   90.00
_cell.angle_beta   90.00
_cell.angle_gamma   90.00
#
_symmetry.space_group_name_H-M   'P 1'
#
loop_
_entity.id
_entity.type
_entity.pdbx_description
1 polymer ?
#
loop_
_entity_poly.entity_id
_entity_poly.type
_entity_poly.pdbx_seq_one_letter_code
_entity_poly.pdbx_strand_id
1 'polypeptide(L)'
;MSTVQLGIFGILAAATGTIGAYWGGALDSKYGSKFCISIMLGGLLIVTLVIFGLSRSAFYGFPLDPKSNTPDIIFYIAGGLLGFVSGPIQSASRTLLVFLADERQITESFGLYALVGRATAFLAPALITWFTLASGSQQIGLVPIIILLFIGWYLLRFVNVKNTV
;
A
#
# COMPACT_ATOMS: atom_id res chain seq x y z
N MET A 1 -12.11 -17.66 -4.82
CA MET A 1 -12.34 -17.19 -3.43
C MET A 1 -13.83 -16.99 -3.23
N SER A 2 -14.36 -17.38 -2.08
CA SER A 2 -15.77 -17.12 -1.74
C SER A 2 -15.94 -15.68 -1.26
N THR A 3 -17.16 -15.15 -1.34
CA THR A 3 -17.50 -13.80 -0.82
C THR A 3 -17.18 -13.67 0.68
N VAL A 4 -17.32 -14.76 1.44
CA VAL A 4 -16.98 -14.81 2.87
C VAL A 4 -15.48 -14.63 3.09
N GLN A 5 -14.62 -15.26 2.28
CA GLN A 5 -13.17 -15.12 2.37
C GLN A 5 -12.72 -13.69 2.08
N LEU A 6 -13.34 -13.01 1.12
CA LEU A 6 -13.08 -11.60 0.85
C LEU A 6 -13.53 -10.70 2.00
N GLY A 7 -14.65 -11.02 2.65
CA GLY A 7 -15.11 -10.32 3.84
C GLY A 7 -14.14 -10.44 5.01
N ILE A 8 -13.66 -11.64 5.30
CA ILE A 8 -12.67 -11.91 6.36
C ILE A 8 -11.36 -11.14 6.06
N PHE A 9 -10.89 -11.17 4.81
CA PHE A 9 -9.73 -10.41 4.38
C PHE A 9 -9.88 -8.91 4.64
N GLY A 10 -11.04 -8.33 4.31
CA GLY A 10 -11.33 -6.92 4.54
C GLY A 10 -11.36 -6.54 6.02
N ILE A 11 -11.99 -7.36 6.87
CA ILE A 11 -12.02 -7.16 8.33
C ILE A 11 -10.62 -7.25 8.92
N LEU A 12 -9.84 -8.26 8.52
CA LEU A 12 -8.46 -8.43 8.97
C LEU A 12 -7.60 -7.23 8.59
N ALA A 13 -7.69 -6.77 7.34
CA ALA A 13 -6.94 -5.61 6.86
C ALA A 13 -7.35 -4.32 7.59
N ALA A 14 -8.62 -4.13 7.90
CA ALA A 14 -9.10 -2.97 8.66
C ALA A 14 -8.60 -3.00 10.11
N ALA A 15 -8.69 -4.14 10.80
CA ALA A 15 -8.20 -4.30 12.16
C ALA A 15 -6.68 -4.08 12.27
N THR A 16 -5.91 -4.71 11.39
CA THR A 16 -4.45 -4.54 11.36
C THR A 16 -4.05 -3.13 10.92
N GLY A 17 -4.83 -2.48 10.04
CA GLY A 17 -4.64 -1.09 9.65
C GLY A 17 -4.78 -0.11 10.81
N THR A 18 -5.74 -0.35 11.71
CA THR A 18 -5.90 0.44 12.94
C THR A 18 -4.69 0.30 13.86
N ILE A 19 -4.22 -0.94 14.07
CA ILE A 19 -3.01 -1.21 14.86
C ILE A 19 -1.79 -0.55 14.20
N GLY A 20 -1.67 -0.70 12.88
CA GLY A 20 -0.60 -0.09 12.08
C GLY A 20 -0.59 1.44 12.21
N ALA A 21 -1.75 2.09 12.16
CA ALA A 21 -1.86 3.55 12.31
C ALA A 21 -1.36 4.03 13.69
N TYR A 22 -1.64 3.28 14.75
CA TYR A 22 -1.11 3.58 16.09
C TYR A 22 0.41 3.50 16.15
N TRP A 23 1.00 2.40 15.66
CA TRP A 23 2.45 2.23 15.59
C TRP A 23 3.11 3.22 14.63
N GLY A 24 2.45 3.48 13.50
CA GLY A 24 2.91 4.46 12.53
C GLY A 24 2.93 5.88 13.09
N GLY A 25 1.95 6.26 13.91
CA GLY A 25 1.94 7.54 14.62
C GLY A 25 3.12 7.69 15.58
N ALA A 26 3.48 6.63 16.33
CA ALA A 26 4.66 6.62 17.18
C ALA A 26 5.97 6.70 16.37
N LEU A 27 6.02 6.06 15.21
CA LEU A 27 7.16 6.10 14.30
C LEU A 27 7.31 7.50 13.67
N ASP A 28 6.19 8.09 13.25
CA ASP A 28 6.10 9.43 12.67
C ASP A 28 6.58 10.51 13.65
N SER A 29 6.11 10.47 14.89
CA SER A 29 6.53 11.41 15.92
C SER A 29 8.01 11.28 16.32
N LYS A 30 8.61 10.09 16.20
CA LYS A 30 10.00 9.85 16.60
C LYS A 30 11.01 10.10 15.48
N TYR A 31 10.69 9.72 14.24
CA TYR A 31 11.62 9.73 13.10
C TYR A 31 11.16 10.64 11.96
N GLY A 32 9.98 11.24 12.07
CA GLY A 32 9.39 12.13 11.08
C GLY A 32 8.60 11.40 9.98
N SER A 33 7.65 12.13 9.41
CA SER A 33 6.67 11.60 8.45
C SER A 33 7.30 11.02 7.18
N LYS A 34 8.35 11.66 6.65
CA LYS A 34 9.05 11.16 5.46
C LYS A 34 9.66 9.78 5.68
N PHE A 35 10.29 9.57 6.84
CA PHE A 35 10.88 8.28 7.20
C PHE A 35 9.81 7.21 7.39
N CYS A 36 8.73 7.54 8.12
CA CYS A 36 7.59 6.65 8.31
C CYS A 36 7.00 6.20 6.96
N ILE A 37 6.69 7.13 6.07
CA ILE A 37 6.14 6.83 4.74
C ILE A 37 7.12 5.95 3.94
N SER A 38 8.42 6.24 3.97
CA SER A 38 9.42 5.49 3.22
C SER A 38 9.49 4.02 3.65
N ILE A 39 9.50 3.74 4.95
CA ILE A 39 9.52 2.37 5.49
C ILE A 39 8.21 1.65 5.14
N MET A 40 7.07 2.31 5.33
CA MET A 40 5.77 1.70 5.06
C MET A 40 5.55 1.44 3.57
N LEU A 41 5.99 2.33 2.68
CA LEU A 41 5.97 2.08 1.23
C LEU A 41 6.88 0.91 0.84
N GLY A 42 8.07 0.82 1.44
CA GLY A 42 8.96 -0.34 1.26
C GLY A 42 8.29 -1.65 1.71
N GLY A 43 7.64 -1.64 2.88
CA GLY A 43 6.86 -2.77 3.38
C GLY A 43 5.70 -3.13 2.44
N LEU A 44 4.96 -2.14 1.95
CA LEU A 44 3.87 -2.34 1.00
C LEU A 44 4.36 -2.97 -0.31
N LEU A 45 5.51 -2.53 -0.80
CA LEU A 45 6.13 -3.07 -2.00
C LEU A 45 6.55 -4.53 -1.80
N ILE A 46 7.16 -4.87 -0.67
CA ILE A 46 7.53 -6.25 -0.33
C ILE A 46 6.29 -7.15 -0.26
N VAL A 47 5.24 -6.72 0.44
CA VAL A 47 4.00 -7.50 0.55
C VAL A 47 3.34 -7.68 -0.81
N THR A 48 3.32 -6.65 -1.65
CA THR A 48 2.78 -6.74 -3.01
C THR A 48 3.59 -7.71 -3.87
N LEU A 49 4.92 -7.74 -3.73
CA LEU A 49 5.78 -8.72 -4.40
C LEU A 49 5.49 -10.15 -3.91
N VAL A 50 5.28 -10.35 -2.61
CA VAL A 50 4.88 -11.67 -2.08
C VAL A 50 3.57 -12.15 -2.70
N ILE A 51 2.56 -11.27 -2.78
CA ILE A 51 1.28 -11.58 -3.42
C ILE A 51 1.46 -11.86 -4.92
N PHE A 52 2.30 -11.09 -5.61
CA PHE A 52 2.61 -11.29 -7.01
C PHE A 52 3.19 -12.68 -7.29
N GLY A 53 4.10 -13.17 -6.43
CA GLY A 53 4.68 -14.49 -6.56
C GLY A 53 3.76 -15.64 -6.14
N LEU A 54 2.62 -15.36 -5.50
CA LEU A 54 1.72 -16.36 -4.96
C LEU A 54 0.73 -16.82 -6.03
N SER A 55 0.75 -18.12 -6.33
CA SER A 55 -0.26 -18.83 -7.12
C SER A 55 -0.84 -19.98 -6.30
N ARG A 56 -2.00 -20.50 -6.69
CA ARG A 56 -2.60 -21.63 -5.98
C ARG A 56 -1.77 -22.91 -6.03
N SER A 57 -0.95 -23.05 -7.06
CA SER A 57 -0.11 -24.25 -7.30
C SER A 57 1.40 -23.99 -7.13
N ALA A 58 1.82 -22.75 -6.97
CA ALA A 58 3.22 -22.40 -6.89
C ALA A 58 3.46 -21.07 -6.16
N PHE A 59 4.60 -20.94 -5.51
CA PHE A 59 5.13 -19.68 -4.98
C PHE A 59 6.49 -19.43 -5.64
N TYR A 60 6.56 -18.39 -6.48
CA TYR A 60 7.73 -18.08 -7.31
C TYR A 60 8.30 -19.31 -8.07
N GLY A 61 7.41 -20.18 -8.59
CA GLY A 61 7.82 -21.37 -9.31
C GLY A 61 8.09 -22.60 -8.44
N PHE A 62 8.14 -22.49 -7.13
CA PHE A 62 8.20 -23.63 -6.21
C PHE A 62 6.79 -24.26 -6.10
N PRO A 63 6.66 -25.57 -6.37
CA PRO A 63 5.36 -26.23 -6.34
C PRO A 63 4.77 -26.21 -4.92
N LEU A 64 3.55 -25.73 -4.80
CA LEU A 64 2.73 -25.81 -3.60
C LEU A 64 1.65 -26.87 -3.81
N ASP A 65 1.34 -27.65 -2.79
CA ASP A 65 0.22 -28.59 -2.85
C ASP A 65 -1.10 -27.79 -2.95
N PRO A 66 -1.86 -27.90 -4.07
CA PRO A 66 -3.12 -27.18 -4.25
C PRO A 66 -4.21 -27.51 -3.23
N LYS A 67 -4.08 -28.68 -2.54
CA LYS A 67 -4.99 -29.12 -1.47
C LYS A 67 -4.57 -28.58 -0.11
N SER A 68 -3.38 -28.02 0.03
CA SER A 68 -2.89 -27.42 1.26
C SER A 68 -3.58 -26.07 1.51
N ASN A 69 -3.76 -25.71 2.77
CA ASN A 69 -4.24 -24.39 3.18
C ASN A 69 -3.13 -23.32 3.13
N THR A 70 -1.90 -23.71 2.77
CA THR A 70 -0.73 -22.81 2.76
C THR A 70 -0.93 -21.57 1.90
N PRO A 71 -1.43 -21.65 0.65
CA PRO A 71 -1.68 -20.44 -0.16
C PRO A 71 -2.70 -19.49 0.48
N ASP A 72 -3.76 -20.02 1.09
CA ASP A 72 -4.79 -19.22 1.74
C ASP A 72 -4.23 -18.54 3.00
N ILE A 73 -3.41 -19.22 3.78
CA ILE A 73 -2.75 -18.64 4.97
C ILE A 73 -1.79 -17.51 4.57
N ILE A 74 -0.94 -17.73 3.56
CA ILE A 74 -0.03 -16.69 3.04
C ILE A 74 -0.82 -15.48 2.58
N PHE A 75 -1.93 -15.71 1.89
CA PHE A 75 -2.79 -14.63 1.41
C PHE A 75 -3.41 -13.81 2.55
N TYR A 76 -3.90 -14.45 3.61
CA TYR A 76 -4.45 -13.73 4.77
C TYR A 76 -3.38 -12.98 5.56
N ILE A 77 -2.20 -13.56 5.72
CA ILE A 77 -1.06 -12.87 6.36
C ILE A 77 -0.66 -11.65 5.53
N ALA A 78 -0.54 -11.80 4.22
CA ALA A 78 -0.24 -10.69 3.32
C ALA A 78 -1.32 -9.60 3.39
N GLY A 79 -2.60 -9.97 3.44
CA GLY A 79 -3.71 -9.03 3.62
C GLY A 79 -3.64 -8.27 4.94
N GLY A 80 -3.33 -8.95 6.02
CA GLY A 80 -3.10 -8.31 7.32
C GLY A 80 -1.92 -7.33 7.30
N LEU A 81 -0.82 -7.71 6.66
CA LEU A 81 0.34 -6.83 6.48
C LEU A 81 0.03 -5.64 5.56
N LEU A 82 -0.74 -5.83 4.48
CA LEU A 82 -1.23 -4.73 3.64
C LEU A 82 -2.03 -3.72 4.46
N GLY A 83 -2.95 -4.19 5.30
CA GLY A 83 -3.69 -3.34 6.22
C GLY A 83 -2.75 -2.59 7.15
N PHE A 84 -1.86 -3.31 7.82
CA PHE A 84 -0.92 -2.75 8.80
C PHE A 84 -0.05 -1.62 8.23
N VAL A 85 0.49 -1.76 7.01
CA VAL A 85 1.37 -0.74 6.42
C VAL A 85 0.60 0.42 5.77
N SER A 86 -0.64 0.20 5.29
CA SER A 86 -1.42 1.24 4.62
C SER A 86 -1.99 2.29 5.57
N GLY A 87 -2.33 1.92 6.81
CA GLY A 87 -2.81 2.85 7.83
C GLY A 87 -1.83 4.01 8.10
N PRO A 88 -0.58 3.70 8.46
CA PRO A 88 0.46 4.71 8.70
C PRO A 88 0.75 5.60 7.49
N ILE A 89 0.75 5.05 6.28
CA ILE A 89 0.99 5.83 5.06
C ILE A 89 -0.04 6.95 4.93
N GLN A 90 -1.31 6.64 5.18
CA GLN A 90 -2.38 7.64 5.07
C GLN A 90 -2.26 8.74 6.13
N SER A 91 -1.95 8.40 7.39
CA SER A 91 -1.79 9.40 8.43
C SER A 91 -0.52 10.24 8.23
N ALA A 92 0.63 9.61 8.03
CA ALA A 92 1.91 10.29 7.87
C ALA A 92 1.96 11.16 6.60
N SER A 93 1.28 10.77 5.50
CA SER A 93 1.21 11.63 4.31
C SER A 93 0.44 12.92 4.53
N ARG A 94 -0.62 12.89 5.37
CA ARG A 94 -1.34 14.12 5.76
C ARG A 94 -0.49 14.99 6.67
N THR A 95 0.22 14.40 7.63
CA THR A 95 1.17 15.11 8.49
C THR A 95 2.28 15.75 7.66
N LEU A 96 2.87 15.00 6.72
CA LEU A 96 3.89 15.51 5.81
C LEU A 96 3.37 16.69 4.98
N LEU A 97 2.13 16.61 4.50
CA LEU A 97 1.50 17.70 3.75
C LEU A 97 1.42 18.99 4.58
N VAL A 98 1.06 18.91 5.87
CA VAL A 98 1.02 20.08 6.76
C VAL A 98 2.40 20.71 6.90
N PHE A 99 3.46 19.91 7.00
CA PHE A 99 4.83 20.43 7.10
C PHE A 99 5.36 21.04 5.79
N LEU A 100 4.81 20.64 4.64
CA LEU A 100 5.22 21.13 3.33
C LEU A 100 4.38 22.33 2.84
N ALA A 101 3.14 22.42 3.30
CA ALA A 101 2.21 23.48 2.90
C ALA A 101 2.58 24.82 3.53
N ASP A 102 2.38 25.91 2.78
CA ASP A 102 2.41 27.24 3.34
C ASP A 102 1.19 27.42 4.28
N GLU A 103 1.39 28.02 5.46
CA GLU A 103 0.32 28.26 6.44
C GLU A 103 -0.88 29.03 5.84
N ARG A 104 -0.62 29.90 4.87
CA ARG A 104 -1.65 30.68 4.15
C ARG A 104 -2.44 29.87 3.13
N GLN A 105 -1.92 28.71 2.70
CA GLN A 105 -2.48 27.91 1.59
C GLN A 105 -2.75 26.45 2.02
N ILE A 106 -2.85 26.18 3.32
CA ILE A 106 -3.07 24.82 3.85
C ILE A 106 -4.35 24.22 3.25
N THR A 107 -5.45 24.97 3.19
CA THR A 107 -6.73 24.49 2.67
C THR A 107 -6.63 24.10 1.19
N GLU A 108 -5.94 24.91 0.38
CA GLU A 108 -5.71 24.64 -1.05
C GLU A 108 -4.83 23.39 -1.24
N SER A 109 -3.80 23.25 -0.41
CA SER A 109 -2.90 22.10 -0.41
C SER A 109 -3.66 20.81 -0.10
N PHE A 110 -4.56 20.82 0.88
CA PHE A 110 -5.42 19.66 1.16
C PHE A 110 -6.43 19.40 0.05
N GLY A 111 -6.94 20.45 -0.61
CA GLY A 111 -7.80 20.33 -1.78
C GLY A 111 -7.09 19.63 -2.95
N LEU A 112 -5.88 20.04 -3.26
CA LEU A 112 -5.02 19.40 -4.27
C LEU A 112 -4.68 17.95 -3.90
N TYR A 113 -4.33 17.68 -2.66
CA TYR A 113 -4.07 16.34 -2.17
C TYR A 113 -5.28 15.42 -2.35
N ALA A 114 -6.47 15.89 -1.98
CA ALA A 114 -7.71 15.14 -2.15
C ALA A 114 -8.05 14.91 -3.63
N LEU A 115 -7.83 15.91 -4.49
CA LEU A 115 -8.05 15.80 -5.93
C LEU A 115 -7.13 14.75 -6.56
N VAL A 116 -5.84 14.81 -6.27
CA VAL A 116 -4.85 13.83 -6.75
C VAL A 116 -5.20 12.43 -6.24
N GLY A 117 -5.57 12.30 -4.96
CA GLY A 117 -5.99 11.02 -4.38
C GLY A 117 -7.20 10.41 -5.09
N ARG A 118 -8.19 11.22 -5.45
CA ARG A 118 -9.37 10.75 -6.20
C ARG A 118 -9.03 10.40 -7.65
N ALA A 119 -8.20 11.20 -8.32
CA ALA A 119 -7.77 10.93 -9.69
C ALA A 119 -6.95 9.62 -9.76
N THR A 120 -6.07 9.37 -8.81
CA THR A 120 -5.26 8.15 -8.77
C THR A 120 -6.04 6.91 -8.30
N ALA A 121 -7.11 7.08 -7.51
CA ALA A 121 -7.97 5.97 -7.08
C ALA A 121 -8.64 5.24 -8.26
N PHE A 122 -8.92 5.93 -9.36
CA PHE A 122 -9.42 5.32 -10.60
C PHE A 122 -8.30 4.64 -11.39
N LEU A 123 -7.10 5.19 -11.39
CA LEU A 123 -5.98 4.73 -12.21
C LEU A 123 -5.55 3.29 -11.88
N ALA A 124 -5.45 2.95 -10.60
CA ALA A 124 -5.00 1.64 -10.16
C ALA A 124 -5.94 0.50 -10.63
N PRO A 125 -7.28 0.53 -10.38
CA PRO A 125 -8.19 -0.48 -10.89
C PRO A 125 -8.22 -0.57 -12.42
N ALA A 126 -8.14 0.57 -13.12
CA ALA A 126 -8.12 0.61 -14.59
C ALA A 126 -6.87 -0.10 -15.15
N LEU A 127 -5.70 0.19 -14.60
CA LEU A 127 -4.45 -0.45 -15.00
C LEU A 127 -4.45 -1.95 -14.69
N ILE A 128 -4.91 -2.37 -13.49
CA ILE A 128 -5.03 -3.79 -13.14
C ILE A 128 -5.92 -4.51 -14.16
N THR A 129 -7.09 -3.95 -14.43
CA THR A 129 -8.03 -4.56 -15.37
C THR A 129 -7.43 -4.68 -16.77
N TRP A 130 -6.82 -3.60 -17.27
CA TRP A 130 -6.21 -3.59 -18.59
C TRP A 130 -5.08 -4.60 -18.73
N PHE A 131 -4.14 -4.64 -17.76
CA PHE A 131 -3.03 -5.60 -17.78
C PHE A 131 -3.52 -7.04 -17.61
N THR A 132 -4.54 -7.27 -16.78
CA THR A 132 -5.14 -8.60 -16.62
C THR A 132 -5.81 -9.08 -17.91
N LEU A 133 -6.58 -8.22 -18.57
CA LEU A 133 -7.24 -8.56 -19.83
C LEU A 133 -6.24 -8.79 -20.96
N ALA A 134 -5.21 -7.94 -21.06
CA ALA A 134 -4.20 -8.04 -22.12
C ALA A 134 -3.32 -9.28 -21.97
N SER A 135 -3.05 -9.72 -20.74
CA SER A 135 -2.14 -10.86 -20.46
C SER A 135 -2.87 -12.17 -20.18
N GLY A 136 -4.17 -12.14 -19.89
CA GLY A 136 -4.92 -13.30 -19.42
C GLY A 136 -4.52 -13.78 -18.01
N SER A 137 -3.69 -13.02 -17.28
CA SER A 137 -3.14 -13.39 -15.98
C SER A 137 -3.40 -12.33 -14.91
N GLN A 138 -4.05 -12.73 -13.81
CA GLN A 138 -4.26 -11.85 -12.67
C GLN A 138 -2.95 -11.40 -12.00
N GLN A 139 -1.90 -12.22 -12.06
CA GLN A 139 -0.59 -11.88 -11.52
C GLN A 139 0.03 -10.71 -12.29
N ILE A 140 -0.03 -10.74 -13.62
CA ILE A 140 0.47 -9.64 -14.46
C ILE A 140 -0.34 -8.36 -14.23
N GLY A 141 -1.62 -8.48 -13.85
CA GLY A 141 -2.44 -7.34 -13.43
C GLY A 141 -1.89 -6.56 -12.23
N LEU A 142 -1.03 -7.16 -11.38
CA LEU A 142 -0.42 -6.48 -10.24
C LEU A 142 0.85 -5.67 -10.62
N VAL A 143 1.43 -5.90 -11.79
CA VAL A 143 2.67 -5.23 -12.24
C VAL A 143 2.56 -3.70 -12.21
N PRO A 144 1.48 -3.07 -12.72
CA PRO A 144 1.34 -1.62 -12.66
C PRO A 144 1.38 -1.07 -11.24
N ILE A 145 0.80 -1.79 -10.26
CA ILE A 145 0.82 -1.36 -8.86
C ILE A 145 2.26 -1.36 -8.33
N ILE A 146 3.03 -2.40 -8.61
CA ILE A 146 4.43 -2.50 -8.20
C ILE A 146 5.22 -1.34 -8.78
N ILE A 147 5.01 -1.02 -10.06
CA ILE A 147 5.67 0.11 -10.73
C ILE A 147 5.28 1.43 -10.07
N LEU A 148 3.98 1.67 -9.82
CA LEU A 148 3.50 2.90 -9.20
C LEU A 148 4.04 3.07 -7.77
N LEU A 149 4.07 1.99 -6.98
CA LEU A 149 4.64 2.01 -5.64
C LEU A 149 6.14 2.32 -5.67
N PHE A 150 6.88 1.73 -6.60
CA PHE A 150 8.31 1.97 -6.76
C PHE A 150 8.58 3.42 -7.17
N ILE A 151 7.82 3.96 -8.14
CA ILE A 151 7.90 5.36 -8.55
C ILE A 151 7.58 6.28 -7.36
N GLY A 152 6.51 6.03 -6.62
CA GLY A 152 6.14 6.82 -5.45
C GLY A 152 7.23 6.81 -4.38
N TRP A 153 7.82 5.64 -4.11
CA TRP A 153 8.92 5.49 -3.16
C TRP A 153 10.20 6.22 -3.63
N TYR A 154 10.49 6.15 -4.93
CA TYR A 154 11.62 6.87 -5.52
C TYR A 154 11.44 8.39 -5.46
N LEU A 155 10.26 8.89 -5.84
CA LEU A 155 9.95 10.31 -5.82
C LEU A 155 9.96 10.89 -4.40
N LEU A 156 9.57 10.11 -3.39
CA LEU A 156 9.62 10.55 -1.99
C LEU A 156 11.04 10.97 -1.55
N ARG A 157 12.10 10.43 -2.15
CA ARG A 157 13.48 10.82 -1.83
C ARG A 157 13.76 12.29 -2.13
N PHE A 158 13.13 12.83 -3.17
CA PHE A 158 13.34 14.23 -3.60
C PHE A 158 12.51 15.24 -2.78
N VAL A 159 11.58 14.78 -1.96
CA VAL A 159 10.82 15.64 -1.07
C VAL A 159 11.76 16.16 0.04
N ASN A 160 12.04 17.46 0.03
CA ASN A 160 12.82 18.11 1.07
C ASN A 160 11.86 18.60 2.18
N VAL A 161 11.95 17.96 3.34
CA VAL A 161 11.28 18.45 4.55
C VAL A 161 12.23 19.42 5.19
N LYS A 162 11.89 20.73 5.22
CA LYS A 162 12.61 21.68 6.06
C LYS A 162 12.47 21.20 7.51
N ASN A 163 13.59 20.81 8.12
CA ASN A 163 13.62 20.52 9.54
C ASN A 163 13.26 21.80 10.29
N THR A 164 11.99 21.96 10.62
CA THR A 164 11.56 22.88 11.65
C THR A 164 11.78 22.14 12.98
N VAL A 165 12.96 22.34 13.55
CA VAL A 165 13.24 22.06 14.96
C VAL A 165 12.49 23.05 15.80
#